data_53300b7046a6739cb7e2c60c061490d0
#
_entry.id   53300b7046a6739cb7e2c60c061490d0
#
_cell.length_a   1.000
_cell.length_b   1.000
_cell.length_c   1.000
_cell.angle_alpha   90.00
_cell.angle_beta   90.00
_cell.angle_gamma   90.00
#
_symmetry.space_group_name_H-M   'P 1'
#
loop_
_entity.id
_entity.type
_entity.pdbx_description
1 polymer ?
#
loop_
_entity_poly.entity_id
_entity_poly.type
_entity_poly.pdbx_seq_one_letter_code
_entity_poly.pdbx_strand_id
1 'polypeptide(L)'
;KIPTLNELLKFCKKTKLNLNIEMKFYKPNEISYTNRLIKELLKTIELTDTQNQILITSFNIDALKILRKESENIPIGILYEKLPKNWKKDKIYLNAVSVHLDYRFITVKQLKEINLLSAKVFVYTCNNPDEIATLWDAGLSGVITDDPLKFI
;
A
#
# COMPACT_ATOMS: atom_id res chain seq x y z
N LYS A 1 -14.87 13.58 15.58
CA LYS A 1 -14.64 12.18 16.02
C LYS A 1 -13.91 11.43 14.92
N ILE A 2 -12.82 10.76 15.27
CA ILE A 2 -12.10 9.90 14.31
C ILE A 2 -13.02 8.69 14.01
N PRO A 3 -13.29 8.37 12.73
CA PRO A 3 -14.12 7.24 12.38
C PRO A 3 -13.42 5.91 12.69
N THR A 4 -14.19 4.88 12.99
CA THR A 4 -13.72 3.50 13.05
C THR A 4 -13.48 2.97 11.63
N LEU A 5 -12.67 1.91 11.50
CA LEU A 5 -12.46 1.26 10.20
C LEU A 5 -13.79 0.80 9.58
N ASN A 6 -14.70 0.23 10.40
CA ASN A 6 -16.01 -0.21 9.93
C ASN A 6 -16.84 0.95 9.35
N GLU A 7 -16.88 2.11 10.04
CA GLU A 7 -17.59 3.31 9.56
C GLU A 7 -16.99 3.80 8.23
N LEU A 8 -15.65 3.82 8.13
CA LEU A 8 -14.94 4.25 6.92
C LEU A 8 -15.21 3.30 5.74
N LEU A 9 -15.10 1.98 5.95
CA LEU A 9 -15.36 0.99 4.90
C LEU A 9 -16.82 1.05 4.39
N LYS A 10 -17.80 1.21 5.26
CA LYS A 10 -19.20 1.43 4.86
C LYS A 10 -19.39 2.69 4.03
N PHE A 11 -18.69 3.76 4.40
CA PHE A 11 -18.68 5.00 3.62
C PHE A 11 -18.06 4.78 2.24
N CYS A 12 -16.88 4.14 2.16
CA CYS A 12 -16.20 3.84 0.89
C CYS A 12 -17.06 2.95 -0.02
N LYS A 13 -17.75 1.94 0.55
CA LYS A 13 -18.70 1.11 -0.20
C LYS A 13 -19.82 1.94 -0.82
N LYS A 14 -20.43 2.82 -0.03
CA LYS A 14 -21.52 3.70 -0.50
C LYS A 14 -21.08 4.68 -1.58
N THR A 15 -19.88 5.23 -1.46
CA THR A 15 -19.34 6.25 -2.37
C THR A 15 -18.53 5.67 -3.52
N LYS A 16 -18.30 4.35 -3.54
CA LYS A 16 -17.42 3.64 -4.50
C LYS A 16 -15.97 4.15 -4.50
N LEU A 17 -15.52 4.70 -3.39
CA LEU A 17 -14.12 5.11 -3.20
C LEU A 17 -13.25 3.88 -2.92
N ASN A 18 -12.09 3.85 -3.55
CA ASN A 18 -11.04 2.90 -3.21
C ASN A 18 -10.24 3.41 -2.01
N LEU A 19 -9.73 2.49 -1.20
CA LEU A 19 -9.03 2.83 0.02
C LEU A 19 -7.68 2.09 0.10
N ASN A 20 -6.62 2.85 0.34
CA ASN A 20 -5.32 2.32 0.75
C ASN A 20 -5.24 2.34 2.28
N ILE A 21 -5.17 1.16 2.90
CA ILE A 21 -5.10 0.99 4.35
C ILE A 21 -3.66 0.63 4.73
N GLU A 22 -2.97 1.55 5.37
CA GLU A 22 -1.65 1.28 5.92
C GLU A 22 -1.74 0.63 7.30
N MET A 23 -1.17 -0.57 7.44
CA MET A 23 -0.99 -1.20 8.75
C MET A 23 0.24 -0.61 9.44
N LYS A 24 0.04 0.13 10.52
CA LYS A 24 1.09 0.68 11.40
C LYS A 24 1.17 -0.10 12.71
N PHE A 25 2.38 -0.38 13.15
CA PHE A 25 2.63 -1.19 14.35
C PHE A 25 3.40 -0.38 15.38
N TYR A 26 2.78 -0.17 16.55
CA TYR A 26 3.45 0.42 17.72
C TYR A 26 4.42 -0.58 18.40
N LYS A 27 4.16 -1.89 18.19
CA LYS A 27 4.97 -2.99 18.71
C LYS A 27 5.24 -3.99 17.58
N PRO A 28 6.15 -3.68 16.65
CA PRO A 28 6.34 -4.46 15.43
C PRO A 28 6.79 -5.89 15.65
N ASN A 29 7.39 -6.19 16.81
CA ASN A 29 7.91 -7.52 17.14
C ASN A 29 6.93 -8.38 17.99
N GLU A 30 5.75 -7.87 18.30
CA GLU A 30 4.72 -8.63 19.05
C GLU A 30 3.81 -9.38 18.08
N ILE A 31 4.14 -10.64 17.82
CA ILE A 31 3.41 -11.50 16.87
C ILE A 31 1.94 -11.66 17.25
N SER A 32 1.63 -11.80 18.53
CA SER A 32 0.26 -11.93 19.04
C SER A 32 -0.59 -10.70 18.69
N TYR A 33 -0.02 -9.51 18.87
CA TYR A 33 -0.67 -8.25 18.50
C TYR A 33 -0.89 -8.16 16.98
N THR A 34 0.13 -8.49 16.19
CA THR A 34 0.06 -8.49 14.71
C THR A 34 -1.02 -9.42 14.21
N ASN A 35 -1.07 -10.66 14.72
CA ASN A 35 -2.10 -11.64 14.34
C ASN A 35 -3.51 -11.17 14.68
N ARG A 36 -3.71 -10.58 15.86
CA ARG A 36 -5.02 -10.05 16.27
C ARG A 36 -5.45 -8.90 15.37
N LEU A 37 -4.55 -7.95 15.09
CA LEU A 37 -4.82 -6.82 14.20
C LEU A 37 -5.23 -7.28 12.81
N ILE A 38 -4.50 -8.23 12.22
CA ILE A 38 -4.79 -8.78 10.88
C ILE A 38 -6.15 -9.49 10.87
N LYS A 39 -6.46 -10.31 11.88
CA LYS A 39 -7.76 -11.00 11.97
C LYS A 39 -8.93 -10.03 12.07
N GLU A 40 -8.82 -8.99 12.89
CA GLU A 40 -9.87 -7.96 13.02
C GLU A 40 -10.02 -7.14 11.73
N LEU A 41 -8.90 -6.83 11.06
CA LEU A 41 -8.91 -6.16 9.77
C LEU A 41 -9.66 -6.99 8.72
N LEU A 42 -9.28 -8.24 8.51
CA LEU A 42 -9.90 -9.13 7.53
C LEU A 42 -11.38 -9.36 7.81
N LYS A 43 -11.74 -9.62 9.08
CA LYS A 43 -13.14 -9.73 9.51
C LYS A 43 -13.95 -8.48 9.20
N THR A 44 -13.39 -7.30 9.43
CA THR A 44 -14.10 -6.03 9.17
C THR A 44 -14.31 -5.81 7.67
N ILE A 45 -13.30 -6.16 6.83
CA ILE A 45 -13.39 -6.09 5.39
C ILE A 45 -14.48 -7.04 4.86
N GLU A 46 -14.50 -8.27 5.34
CA GLU A 46 -15.50 -9.28 4.97
C GLU A 46 -16.92 -8.82 5.35
N LEU A 47 -17.13 -8.37 6.60
CA LEU A 47 -18.42 -7.90 7.09
C LEU A 47 -18.96 -6.67 6.32
N THR A 48 -18.08 -5.88 5.73
CA THR A 48 -18.48 -4.70 4.94
C THR A 48 -18.55 -5.00 3.45
N ASP A 49 -18.08 -6.18 3.01
CA ASP A 49 -18.00 -6.60 1.61
C ASP A 49 -17.27 -5.53 0.74
N THR A 50 -16.06 -5.17 1.17
CA THR A 50 -15.24 -4.10 0.55
C THR A 50 -13.92 -4.59 -0.01
N GLN A 51 -13.67 -5.90 -0.07
CA GLN A 51 -12.42 -6.52 -0.52
C GLN A 51 -11.95 -6.04 -1.90
N ASN A 52 -12.88 -5.68 -2.79
CA ASN A 52 -12.57 -5.20 -4.14
C ASN A 52 -12.25 -3.69 -4.21
N GLN A 53 -12.35 -2.97 -3.08
CA GLN A 53 -12.12 -1.53 -3.01
C GLN A 53 -10.90 -1.16 -2.17
N ILE A 54 -10.16 -2.15 -1.68
CA ILE A 54 -9.07 -1.90 -0.73
C ILE A 54 -7.73 -2.40 -1.26
N LEU A 55 -6.69 -1.71 -0.83
CA LEU A 55 -5.30 -2.11 -0.89
C LEU A 55 -4.74 -2.07 0.53
N ILE A 56 -4.09 -3.14 0.98
CA ILE A 56 -3.42 -3.14 2.29
C ILE A 56 -1.94 -2.91 2.10
N THR A 57 -1.40 -1.94 2.81
CA THR A 57 0.02 -1.58 2.74
C THR A 57 0.69 -1.62 4.11
N SER A 58 2.00 -1.84 4.15
CA SER A 58 2.81 -1.73 5.36
C SER A 58 4.30 -1.64 5.02
N PHE A 59 5.06 -1.00 5.90
CA PHE A 59 6.53 -1.10 5.96
C PHE A 59 6.99 -2.41 6.63
N ASN A 60 6.11 -3.05 7.40
CA ASN A 60 6.42 -4.30 8.09
C ASN A 60 6.18 -5.50 7.15
N ILE A 61 7.25 -5.97 6.52
CA ILE A 61 7.22 -7.10 5.59
C ILE A 61 6.73 -8.40 6.26
N ASP A 62 7.09 -8.63 7.52
CA ASP A 62 6.67 -9.85 8.22
C ASP A 62 5.17 -9.82 8.53
N ALA A 63 4.62 -8.66 8.86
CA ALA A 63 3.17 -8.51 8.97
C ALA A 63 2.44 -8.74 7.64
N LEU A 64 3.00 -8.27 6.52
CA LEU A 64 2.46 -8.57 5.19
C LEU A 64 2.54 -10.06 4.85
N LYS A 65 3.60 -10.76 5.26
CA LYS A 65 3.69 -12.22 5.12
C LYS A 65 2.63 -12.96 5.93
N ILE A 66 2.34 -12.50 7.14
CA ILE A 66 1.24 -13.05 7.96
C ILE A 66 -0.10 -12.78 7.26
N LEU A 67 -0.35 -11.55 6.82
CA LEU A 67 -1.55 -11.19 6.08
C LEU A 67 -1.76 -12.09 4.84
N ARG A 68 -0.70 -12.33 4.05
CA ARG A 68 -0.78 -13.18 2.86
C ARG A 68 -1.11 -14.64 3.19
N LYS A 69 -0.64 -15.16 4.33
CA LYS A 69 -1.01 -16.50 4.80
C LYS A 69 -2.48 -16.59 5.23
N GLU A 70 -3.02 -15.54 5.83
CA GLU A 70 -4.42 -15.48 6.28
C GLU A 70 -5.39 -15.15 5.11
N SER A 71 -4.91 -14.53 4.04
CA SER A 71 -5.73 -14.17 2.86
C SER A 71 -4.91 -14.19 1.57
N GLU A 72 -5.22 -15.15 0.69
CA GLU A 72 -4.53 -15.32 -0.59
C GLU A 72 -4.83 -14.21 -1.60
N ASN A 73 -6.02 -13.62 -1.54
CA ASN A 73 -6.54 -12.77 -2.61
C ASN A 73 -6.53 -11.26 -2.28
N ILE A 74 -6.27 -10.89 -1.02
CA ILE A 74 -6.30 -9.47 -0.68
C ILE A 74 -5.16 -8.72 -1.38
N PRO A 75 -5.43 -7.57 -2.04
CA PRO A 75 -4.38 -6.78 -2.67
C PRO A 75 -3.40 -6.25 -1.63
N ILE A 76 -2.11 -6.49 -1.84
CA ILE A 76 -1.01 -6.03 -0.98
C ILE A 76 -0.12 -5.06 -1.75
N GLY A 77 0.19 -3.93 -1.13
CA GLY A 77 1.26 -3.02 -1.52
C GLY A 77 2.38 -3.01 -0.48
N ILE A 78 3.61 -2.95 -0.95
CA ILE A 78 4.78 -2.91 -0.08
C ILE A 78 5.25 -1.47 0.05
N LEU A 79 5.46 -1.01 1.29
CA LEU A 79 6.03 0.30 1.56
C LEU A 79 7.53 0.15 1.87
N TYR A 80 8.35 0.94 1.18
CA TYR A 80 9.76 1.10 1.46
C TYR A 80 10.12 2.59 1.43
N GLU A 81 10.99 3.04 2.32
CA GLU A 81 11.62 4.36 2.18
C GLU A 81 12.53 4.37 0.95
N LYS A 82 13.44 3.40 0.89
CA LYS A 82 14.35 3.16 -0.24
C LYS A 82 14.19 1.74 -0.73
N LEU A 83 14.27 1.54 -2.03
CA LEU A 83 14.12 0.20 -2.62
C LEU A 83 15.27 -0.72 -2.19
N PRO A 84 15.03 -1.76 -1.37
CA PRO A 84 16.09 -2.66 -0.91
C PRO A 84 16.50 -3.65 -2.00
N LYS A 85 17.71 -4.19 -1.93
CA LYS A 85 18.22 -5.15 -2.94
C LYS A 85 17.36 -6.42 -3.08
N ASN A 86 16.71 -6.84 -2.01
CA ASN A 86 15.87 -8.05 -1.97
C ASN A 86 14.38 -7.82 -2.30
N TRP A 87 13.97 -6.61 -2.68
CA TRP A 87 12.57 -6.25 -2.92
C TRP A 87 11.83 -7.21 -3.88
N LYS A 88 12.54 -7.77 -4.86
CA LYS A 88 11.96 -8.74 -5.83
C LYS A 88 11.46 -10.00 -5.12
N LYS A 89 12.21 -10.51 -4.13
CA LYS A 89 11.82 -11.68 -3.33
C LYS A 89 10.55 -11.38 -2.53
N ASP A 90 10.50 -10.21 -1.89
CA ASP A 90 9.32 -9.80 -1.11
C ASP A 90 8.10 -9.63 -2.02
N LYS A 91 8.26 -8.96 -3.18
CA LYS A 91 7.18 -8.77 -4.16
C LYS A 91 6.61 -10.10 -4.64
N ILE A 92 7.47 -11.06 -4.99
CA ILE A 92 7.05 -12.38 -5.48
C ILE A 92 6.37 -13.17 -4.37
N TYR A 93 6.97 -13.26 -3.18
CA TYR A 93 6.40 -14.00 -2.05
C TYR A 93 5.02 -13.46 -1.65
N LEU A 94 4.88 -12.15 -1.60
CA LEU A 94 3.64 -11.50 -1.21
C LEU A 94 2.61 -11.44 -2.34
N ASN A 95 2.98 -11.82 -3.55
CA ASN A 95 2.18 -11.51 -4.74
C ASN A 95 1.68 -10.05 -4.71
N ALA A 96 2.60 -9.13 -4.38
CA ALA A 96 2.25 -7.75 -4.18
C ALA A 96 1.89 -7.07 -5.51
N VAL A 97 0.79 -6.33 -5.52
CA VAL A 97 0.29 -5.63 -6.71
C VAL A 97 0.93 -4.26 -6.89
N SER A 98 1.53 -3.71 -5.82
CA SER A 98 2.19 -2.41 -5.87
C SER A 98 3.39 -2.32 -4.92
N VAL A 99 4.29 -1.38 -5.25
CA VAL A 99 5.41 -0.94 -4.42
C VAL A 99 5.29 0.56 -4.24
N HIS A 100 5.36 1.02 -3.01
CA HIS A 100 5.26 2.44 -2.65
C HIS A 100 6.61 2.90 -2.10
N LEU A 101 7.12 4.01 -2.58
CA LEU A 101 8.46 4.51 -2.26
C LEU A 101 8.44 5.99 -1.94
N ASP A 102 9.38 6.41 -1.10
CA ASP A 102 9.63 7.84 -0.94
C ASP A 102 10.18 8.40 -2.27
N TYR A 103 9.49 9.41 -2.81
CA TYR A 103 9.80 9.99 -4.12
C TYR A 103 11.24 10.52 -4.23
N ARG A 104 11.84 10.91 -3.10
CA ARG A 104 13.21 11.44 -3.03
C ARG A 104 14.29 10.39 -3.30
N PHE A 105 13.96 9.11 -3.17
CA PHE A 105 14.94 8.01 -3.24
C PHE A 105 14.72 7.05 -4.39
N ILE A 106 13.63 7.19 -5.15
CA ILE A 106 13.38 6.35 -6.31
C ILE A 106 14.07 6.93 -7.57
N THR A 107 14.65 6.06 -8.37
CA THR A 107 15.18 6.42 -9.69
C THR A 107 14.28 5.91 -10.80
N VAL A 108 14.33 6.55 -11.98
CA VAL A 108 13.64 6.10 -13.20
C VAL A 108 13.98 4.64 -13.53
N LYS A 109 15.25 4.23 -13.35
CA LYS A 109 15.68 2.84 -13.57
C LYS A 109 14.94 1.87 -12.65
N GLN A 110 14.88 2.14 -11.35
CA GLN A 110 14.18 1.32 -10.37
C GLN A 110 12.68 1.24 -10.66
N LEU A 111 12.06 2.36 -11.03
CA LEU A 111 10.65 2.42 -11.39
C LEU A 111 10.37 1.48 -12.59
N LYS A 112 11.17 1.56 -13.65
CA LYS A 112 11.05 0.66 -14.81
C LYS A 112 11.26 -0.81 -14.42
N GLU A 113 12.23 -1.11 -13.55
CA GLU A 113 12.44 -2.48 -13.05
C GLU A 113 11.23 -3.03 -12.28
N ILE A 114 10.53 -2.20 -11.50
CA ILE A 114 9.33 -2.61 -10.76
C ILE A 114 8.19 -2.87 -11.75
N ASN A 115 7.98 -1.99 -12.72
CA ASN A 115 6.95 -2.12 -13.75
C ASN A 115 7.13 -3.40 -14.59
N LEU A 116 8.36 -3.80 -14.88
CA LEU A 116 8.66 -5.07 -15.60
C LEU A 116 8.17 -6.31 -14.85
N LEU A 117 8.02 -6.24 -13.53
CA LEU A 117 7.43 -7.32 -12.72
C LEU A 117 5.92 -7.14 -12.49
N SER A 118 5.26 -6.33 -13.32
CA SER A 118 3.81 -6.08 -13.28
C SER A 118 3.31 -5.55 -11.91
N ALA A 119 4.15 -4.82 -11.19
CA ALA A 119 3.74 -4.12 -9.99
C ALA A 119 3.54 -2.63 -10.29
N LYS A 120 2.46 -2.05 -9.77
CA LYS A 120 2.24 -0.61 -9.82
C LYS A 120 3.21 0.11 -8.89
N VAL A 121 3.66 1.30 -9.29
CA VAL A 121 4.55 2.12 -8.47
C VAL A 121 3.82 3.36 -8.02
N PHE A 122 3.79 3.57 -6.71
CA PHE A 122 3.31 4.80 -6.10
C PHE A 122 4.45 5.48 -5.36
N VAL A 123 4.42 6.80 -5.31
CA VAL A 123 5.38 7.57 -4.49
C VAL A 123 4.66 8.37 -3.42
N TYR A 124 5.34 8.58 -2.28
CA TYR A 124 4.84 9.32 -1.13
C TYR A 124 5.94 10.21 -0.53
N THR A 125 5.65 11.19 0.26
CA THR A 125 4.48 12.07 0.17
C THR A 125 4.95 13.26 -0.61
N CYS A 126 4.51 13.41 -1.84
CA CYS A 126 4.92 14.49 -2.73
C CYS A 126 3.79 15.51 -2.86
N ASN A 127 4.09 16.77 -2.50
CA ASN A 127 3.14 17.88 -2.57
C ASN A 127 3.46 18.89 -3.67
N ASN A 128 4.51 18.60 -4.47
CA ASN A 128 4.90 19.41 -5.61
C ASN A 128 5.01 18.55 -6.87
N PRO A 129 4.14 18.71 -7.89
CA PRO A 129 4.16 17.92 -9.12
C PRO A 129 5.49 17.95 -9.88
N ASP A 130 6.21 19.08 -9.85
CA ASP A 130 7.47 19.25 -10.59
C ASP A 130 8.55 18.30 -10.09
N GLU A 131 8.53 17.92 -8.81
CA GLU A 131 9.52 17.03 -8.21
C GLU A 131 9.44 15.58 -8.72
N ILE A 132 8.30 15.19 -9.31
CA ILE A 132 8.07 13.85 -9.82
C ILE A 132 7.74 13.80 -11.32
N ALA A 133 7.89 14.92 -12.03
CA ALA A 133 7.56 15.04 -13.45
C ALA A 133 8.21 13.93 -14.29
N THR A 134 9.51 13.69 -14.13
CA THR A 134 10.26 12.65 -14.86
C THR A 134 9.83 11.22 -14.51
N LEU A 135 9.21 11.01 -13.36
CA LEU A 135 8.71 9.71 -12.94
C LEU A 135 7.40 9.35 -13.66
N TRP A 136 6.56 10.35 -13.99
CA TRP A 136 5.35 10.14 -14.79
C TRP A 136 5.69 9.59 -16.17
N ASP A 137 6.65 10.18 -16.87
CA ASP A 137 7.12 9.73 -18.19
C ASP A 137 7.73 8.31 -18.13
N ALA A 138 8.25 7.93 -16.98
CA ALA A 138 8.83 6.62 -16.74
C ALA A 138 7.80 5.53 -16.35
N GLY A 139 6.51 5.88 -16.21
CA GLY A 139 5.42 4.97 -15.91
C GLY A 139 5.06 4.89 -14.42
N LEU A 140 5.18 6.00 -13.67
CA LEU A 140 4.62 6.12 -12.32
C LEU A 140 3.12 5.86 -12.35
N SER A 141 2.60 5.11 -11.39
CA SER A 141 1.19 4.73 -11.35
C SER A 141 0.33 5.69 -10.53
N GLY A 142 0.93 6.42 -9.61
CA GLY A 142 0.23 7.39 -8.78
C GLY A 142 1.11 8.03 -7.72
N VAL A 143 0.57 9.06 -7.09
CA VAL A 143 1.20 9.82 -6.02
C VAL A 143 0.32 9.81 -4.78
N ILE A 144 0.93 9.72 -3.60
CA ILE A 144 0.30 9.97 -2.31
C ILE A 144 0.73 11.37 -1.90
N THR A 145 -0.26 12.24 -1.73
CA THR A 145 -0.08 13.68 -1.47
C THR A 145 -1.06 14.16 -0.41
N ASP A 146 -0.68 15.20 0.33
CA ASP A 146 -1.58 15.92 1.23
C ASP A 146 -2.39 17.00 0.49
N ASP A 147 -2.00 17.34 -0.76
CA ASP A 147 -2.64 18.38 -1.57
C ASP A 147 -2.99 17.85 -2.97
N PRO A 148 -4.07 17.05 -3.08
CA PRO A 148 -4.44 16.42 -4.35
C PRO A 148 -4.83 17.43 -5.44
N LEU A 149 -5.26 18.65 -5.08
CA LEU A 149 -5.65 19.66 -6.05
C LEU A 149 -4.50 20.15 -6.93
N LYS A 150 -3.24 19.96 -6.50
CA LYS A 150 -2.06 20.28 -7.31
C LYS A 150 -1.77 19.27 -8.41
N PHE A 151 -2.44 18.12 -8.41
CA PHE A 151 -2.19 17.01 -9.34
C PHE A 151 -3.34 16.75 -10.33
N ILE A 152 -4.31 17.68 -10.41
CA ILE A 152 -5.46 17.64 -11.32
C ILE A 152 -5.49 18.85 -12.27
#